data_231c95b6e56d558b52906d478bef423d
#
_entry.id   231c95b6e56d558b52906d478bef423d
#
_cell.length_a   1.000
_cell.length_b   1.000
_cell.length_c   1.000
_cell.angle_alpha   90.00
_cell.angle_beta   90.00
_cell.angle_gamma   90.00
#
_symmetry.space_group_name_H-M   'P 1'
#
loop_
_entity.id
_entity.type
_entity.pdbx_description
1 polymer ?
#
loop_
_entity_poly.entity_id
_entity_poly.type
_entity_poly.pdbx_seq_one_letter_code
_entity_poly.pdbx_strand_id
1 'polypeptide(L)'
;GVQTCALPISGSGKSFWLNNYILQSYELGRDVMIIDIGGSYRSTIALNRGKYFDSTEQKKFAFNPFLCDRDKNGKYLYIDTTDAESADDQIKTIVAIISYIWKVREPMLPAENAILRKSVIGFYDYVNNSSIGEKHERIFPTLITYRAYLKEVFSKRMTEFEKQKFEIEELLLLLEPYTDGELSFLLNATENVDIVHDRLIAFDMEDASKKEYFPLVAIITLQMIVDKIKKRQGFAKELIIDEALDFLQDEKFGDFIAYLYRTFRKKEGSITLAAQNILFLKNMPSSIKDSIIINCATKIILDHSEHRQNLPEVKAVLSITDEEAYMIESLQRTERWREFFIKMSNDAFIFRNEVSDFAAVAFDSRQATVVRLKQLFNESGSTYTAINRYLEERRKKYG
;
A
#
# COMPACT_ATOMS: atom_id res chain seq x y z
N GLY A 1 9.64 -15.55 -5.06
CA GLY A 1 8.71 -15.08 -4.04
C GLY A 1 7.46 -15.93 -4.06
N VAL A 2 7.01 -16.37 -2.90
CA VAL A 2 5.75 -17.09 -2.74
C VAL A 2 4.69 -16.04 -2.34
N GLN A 3 3.60 -15.97 -3.07
CA GLN A 3 2.50 -15.08 -2.73
C GLN A 3 1.61 -15.74 -1.69
N THR A 4 1.25 -15.00 -0.65
CA THR A 4 0.55 -15.51 0.53
C THR A 4 -0.78 -14.78 0.73
N CYS A 5 -1.83 -15.52 1.04
CA CYS A 5 -3.07 -14.97 1.55
C CYS A 5 -3.23 -15.41 3.01
N ALA A 6 -3.20 -14.47 3.94
CA ALA A 6 -3.50 -14.73 5.34
C ALA A 6 -4.96 -14.34 5.63
N LEU A 7 -5.74 -15.29 6.10
CA LEU A 7 -7.19 -15.18 6.22
C LEU A 7 -7.64 -15.45 7.66
N PRO A 8 -7.40 -14.51 8.57
CA PRO A 8 -7.93 -14.60 9.93
C PRO A 8 -9.34 -14.01 10.03
N ILE A 9 -10.07 -14.42 11.04
CA ILE A 9 -11.28 -13.74 11.53
C ILE A 9 -10.88 -12.70 12.58
N SER A 10 -11.70 -11.68 12.75
CA SER A 10 -11.53 -10.68 13.81
C SER A 10 -11.36 -11.36 15.17
N GLY A 11 -10.35 -10.97 15.94
CA GLY A 11 -10.04 -11.58 17.24
C GLY A 11 -9.23 -12.89 17.21
N SER A 12 -9.02 -13.52 16.04
CA SER A 12 -8.25 -14.78 15.89
C SER A 12 -6.75 -14.64 16.12
N GLY A 13 -6.21 -13.42 16.22
CA GLY A 13 -4.79 -13.14 16.38
C GLY A 13 -4.05 -12.82 15.12
N LYS A 14 -4.74 -12.27 14.12
CA LYS A 14 -4.17 -11.80 12.86
C LYS A 14 -2.93 -10.92 13.06
N SER A 15 -3.09 -9.80 13.77
CA SER A 15 -1.99 -8.86 14.01
C SER A 15 -0.84 -9.52 14.78
N PHE A 16 -1.13 -10.44 15.70
CA PHE A 16 -0.12 -11.20 16.42
C PHE A 16 0.69 -12.10 15.48
N TRP A 17 0.03 -12.85 14.61
CA TRP A 17 0.68 -13.71 13.63
C TRP A 17 1.48 -12.88 12.61
N LEU A 18 0.89 -11.80 12.08
CA LEU A 18 1.55 -10.93 11.11
C LEU A 18 2.78 -10.24 11.71
N ASN A 19 2.73 -9.75 12.95
CA ASN A 19 3.91 -9.16 13.60
C ASN A 19 5.08 -10.17 13.68
N ASN A 20 4.80 -11.43 14.02
CA ASN A 20 5.83 -12.47 14.01
C ASN A 20 6.34 -12.76 12.60
N TYR A 21 5.47 -12.85 11.61
CA TYR A 21 5.82 -13.05 10.21
C TYR A 21 6.68 -11.90 9.66
N ILE A 22 6.33 -10.65 9.98
CA ILE A 22 7.10 -9.44 9.64
C ILE A 22 8.53 -9.55 10.17
N LEU A 23 8.69 -9.87 11.45
CA LEU A 23 10.01 -10.01 12.07
C LEU A 23 10.83 -11.10 11.41
N GLN A 24 10.27 -12.29 11.21
CA GLN A 24 10.96 -13.39 10.55
C GLN A 24 11.37 -13.03 9.12
N SER A 25 10.48 -12.38 8.36
CA SER A 25 10.80 -11.91 7.01
C SER A 25 11.94 -10.90 7.01
N TYR A 26 11.93 -9.95 7.95
CA TYR A 26 12.98 -8.95 8.11
C TYR A 26 14.32 -9.57 8.52
N GLU A 27 14.33 -10.52 9.46
CA GLU A 27 15.52 -11.25 9.92
C GLU A 27 16.14 -12.10 8.81
N LEU A 28 15.32 -12.66 7.91
CA LEU A 28 15.77 -13.36 6.70
C LEU A 28 16.39 -12.44 5.64
N GLY A 29 16.54 -11.15 5.93
CA GLY A 29 17.20 -10.21 5.03
C GLY A 29 16.27 -9.58 3.99
N ARG A 30 14.96 -9.77 4.06
CA ARG A 30 14.00 -9.17 3.12
C ARG A 30 13.78 -7.69 3.41
N ASP A 31 13.46 -6.94 2.37
CA ASP A 31 12.85 -5.62 2.52
C ASP A 31 11.36 -5.81 2.76
N VAL A 32 10.85 -5.37 3.92
CA VAL A 32 9.46 -5.56 4.33
C VAL A 32 8.73 -4.22 4.30
N MET A 33 7.65 -4.16 3.54
CA MET A 33 6.77 -3.01 3.39
C MET A 33 5.36 -3.40 3.83
N ILE A 34 4.75 -2.59 4.68
CA ILE A 34 3.46 -2.87 5.28
C ILE A 34 2.52 -1.71 4.99
N ILE A 35 1.31 -2.03 4.52
CA ILE A 35 0.19 -1.11 4.49
C ILE A 35 -0.81 -1.62 5.53
N ASP A 36 -1.18 -0.76 6.48
CA ASP A 36 -2.02 -1.09 7.63
C ASP A 36 -3.14 -0.05 7.81
N ILE A 37 -4.27 -0.50 8.34
CA ILE A 37 -5.35 0.36 8.83
C ILE A 37 -5.58 -0.02 10.30
N GLY A 38 -5.04 0.78 11.24
CA GLY A 38 -5.26 0.54 12.67
C GLY A 38 -4.01 0.50 13.55
N GLY A 39 -2.84 0.83 13.03
CA GLY A 39 -1.61 1.04 13.82
C GLY A 39 -1.05 -0.20 14.51
N SER A 40 -1.39 -1.40 14.03
CA SER A 40 -1.07 -2.68 14.68
C SER A 40 0.43 -3.02 14.73
N TYR A 41 1.26 -2.35 13.93
CA TYR A 41 2.69 -2.70 13.73
C TYR A 41 3.66 -1.68 14.31
N ARG A 42 3.17 -0.58 14.91
CA ARG A 42 3.99 0.52 15.42
C ARG A 42 5.12 0.07 16.36
N SER A 43 4.82 -0.80 17.31
CA SER A 43 5.83 -1.30 18.27
C SER A 43 6.89 -2.15 17.60
N THR A 44 6.50 -3.05 16.72
CA THR A 44 7.41 -3.91 15.95
C THR A 44 8.35 -3.09 15.06
N ILE A 45 7.81 -2.11 14.34
CA ILE A 45 8.61 -1.22 13.50
C ILE A 45 9.59 -0.39 14.33
N ALA A 46 9.14 0.20 15.44
CA ALA A 46 9.98 1.01 16.32
C ALA A 46 11.12 0.21 16.98
N LEU A 47 10.85 -1.02 17.45
CA LEU A 47 11.85 -1.90 18.05
C LEU A 47 12.97 -2.28 17.05
N ASN A 48 12.63 -2.39 15.78
CA ASN A 48 13.56 -2.77 14.71
C ASN A 48 14.11 -1.55 13.94
N ARG A 49 13.92 -0.34 14.46
CA ARG A 49 14.37 0.93 13.85
C ARG A 49 13.90 1.12 12.42
N GLY A 50 12.72 0.59 12.11
CA GLY A 50 12.06 0.79 10.84
C GLY A 50 11.41 2.17 10.71
N LYS A 51 11.01 2.55 9.51
CA LYS A 51 10.26 3.79 9.25
C LYS A 51 8.76 3.55 9.39
N TYR A 52 8.11 4.39 10.17
CA TYR A 52 6.66 4.38 10.35
C TYR A 52 6.07 5.69 9.84
N PHE A 53 5.20 5.57 8.85
CA PHE A 53 4.46 6.69 8.27
C PHE A 53 3.05 6.67 8.81
N ASP A 54 2.72 7.70 9.57
CA ASP A 54 1.41 7.88 10.22
C ASP A 54 0.59 8.88 9.39
N SER A 55 -0.61 8.52 8.99
CA SER A 55 -1.48 9.36 8.15
C SER A 55 -1.97 10.63 8.85
N THR A 56 -1.82 10.76 10.17
CA THR A 56 -2.00 12.03 10.88
C THR A 56 -0.94 13.07 10.52
N GLU A 57 0.25 12.62 10.11
CA GLU A 57 1.35 13.46 9.70
C GLU A 57 1.29 13.76 8.19
N GLN A 58 0.35 14.60 7.77
CA GLN A 58 0.05 14.92 6.37
C GLN A 58 1.29 15.16 5.50
N LYS A 59 2.32 15.82 6.02
CA LYS A 59 3.57 16.08 5.29
C LYS A 59 4.34 14.82 4.88
N LYS A 60 4.17 13.72 5.59
CA LYS A 60 4.83 12.44 5.27
C LYS A 60 4.18 11.70 4.10
N PHE A 61 2.94 12.05 3.76
CA PHE A 61 2.24 11.52 2.59
C PHE A 61 2.24 12.49 1.41
N ALA A 62 2.93 13.62 1.55
CA ALA A 62 3.10 14.56 0.43
C ALA A 62 3.95 13.89 -0.67
N PHE A 63 3.42 13.92 -1.87
CA PHE A 63 4.00 13.30 -3.06
C PHE A 63 3.95 14.26 -4.24
N ASN A 64 4.89 14.15 -5.13
CA ASN A 64 4.83 14.85 -6.39
C ASN A 64 5.06 13.85 -7.53
N PRO A 65 3.98 13.47 -8.25
CA PRO A 65 4.07 12.50 -9.33
C PRO A 65 4.87 13.01 -10.54
N PHE A 66 5.16 14.30 -10.62
CA PHE A 66 5.90 14.90 -11.73
C PHE A 66 7.42 14.91 -11.50
N LEU A 67 7.91 14.53 -10.32
CA LEU A 67 9.34 14.45 -10.08
C LEU A 67 9.96 13.24 -10.78
N CYS A 68 10.98 13.47 -11.55
CA CYS A 68 11.83 12.47 -12.17
C CYS A 68 13.28 12.96 -12.22
N ASP A 69 14.19 12.08 -12.59
CA ASP A 69 15.61 12.40 -12.72
C ASP A 69 15.84 13.50 -13.74
N ARG A 70 17.02 14.14 -13.69
CA ARG A 70 17.43 15.17 -14.62
C ARG A 70 18.73 14.78 -15.32
N ASP A 71 18.86 15.19 -16.56
CA ASP A 71 20.12 15.09 -17.31
C ASP A 71 21.17 16.10 -16.81
N LYS A 72 22.37 16.04 -17.40
CA LYS A 72 23.48 16.97 -17.10
C LYS A 72 23.16 18.44 -17.38
N ASN A 73 22.16 18.71 -18.24
CA ASN A 73 21.68 20.04 -18.59
C ASN A 73 20.46 20.44 -17.72
N GLY A 74 20.10 19.62 -16.74
CA GLY A 74 18.97 19.81 -15.83
C GLY A 74 17.60 19.57 -16.48
N LYS A 75 17.51 18.92 -17.65
CA LYS A 75 16.21 18.52 -18.26
C LYS A 75 15.64 17.31 -17.53
N TYR A 76 14.34 17.32 -17.32
CA TYR A 76 13.62 16.21 -16.72
C TYR A 76 13.55 15.02 -17.67
N LEU A 77 13.98 13.86 -17.17
CA LEU A 77 14.01 12.58 -17.91
C LEU A 77 12.71 11.81 -17.62
N TYR A 78 11.63 12.24 -18.24
CA TYR A 78 10.29 11.64 -18.04
C TYR A 78 10.03 10.37 -18.87
N ILE A 79 10.97 10.02 -19.74
CA ILE A 79 10.99 8.75 -20.48
C ILE A 79 12.29 8.05 -20.13
N ASP A 80 12.21 6.81 -19.62
CA ASP A 80 13.38 5.99 -19.40
C ASP A 80 13.83 5.38 -20.72
N THR A 81 15.01 5.77 -21.19
CA THR A 81 15.61 5.24 -22.42
C THR A 81 16.45 3.99 -22.20
N THR A 82 16.63 3.56 -20.94
CA THR A 82 17.46 2.42 -20.57
C THR A 82 16.67 1.11 -20.45
N ASP A 83 15.37 1.21 -20.16
CA ASP A 83 14.46 0.08 -20.05
C ASP A 83 13.17 0.32 -20.85
N ALA A 84 13.01 -0.40 -21.94
CA ALA A 84 11.86 -0.25 -22.84
C ALA A 84 10.51 -0.69 -22.17
N GLU A 85 10.54 -1.59 -21.18
CA GLU A 85 9.32 -2.02 -20.47
C GLU A 85 8.79 -0.93 -19.52
N SER A 86 9.68 -0.12 -18.94
CA SER A 86 9.36 0.94 -18.00
C SER A 86 9.48 2.36 -18.60
N ALA A 87 9.81 2.44 -19.88
CA ALA A 87 10.12 3.73 -20.55
C ALA A 87 9.10 4.84 -20.30
N ASP A 88 7.84 4.52 -20.18
CA ASP A 88 6.74 5.48 -20.00
C ASP A 88 6.03 5.37 -18.62
N ASP A 89 6.62 4.66 -17.66
CA ASP A 89 6.01 4.42 -16.34
C ASP A 89 5.72 5.71 -15.57
N GLN A 90 6.60 6.72 -15.70
CA GLN A 90 6.37 8.04 -15.13
C GLN A 90 5.08 8.69 -15.67
N ILE A 91 4.89 8.63 -16.98
CA ILE A 91 3.69 9.16 -17.64
C ILE A 91 2.45 8.35 -17.22
N LYS A 92 2.55 7.02 -17.19
CA LYS A 92 1.47 6.14 -16.75
C LYS A 92 1.03 6.46 -15.32
N THR A 93 1.99 6.68 -14.42
CA THR A 93 1.71 7.04 -13.03
C THR A 93 0.93 8.35 -12.92
N ILE A 94 1.38 9.40 -13.62
CA ILE A 94 0.70 10.69 -13.62
C ILE A 94 -0.72 10.56 -14.19
N VAL A 95 -0.85 9.87 -15.32
CA VAL A 95 -2.14 9.61 -15.96
C VAL A 95 -3.07 8.85 -15.02
N ALA A 96 -2.59 7.83 -14.32
CA ALA A 96 -3.39 7.07 -13.36
C ALA A 96 -3.89 7.94 -12.20
N ILE A 97 -3.03 8.77 -11.61
CA ILE A 97 -3.40 9.68 -10.53
C ILE A 97 -4.44 10.71 -11.00
N ILE A 98 -4.20 11.35 -12.15
CA ILE A 98 -5.13 12.36 -12.69
C ILE A 98 -6.45 11.70 -13.10
N SER A 99 -6.42 10.51 -13.71
CA SER A 99 -7.64 9.80 -14.08
C SER A 99 -8.45 9.38 -12.86
N TYR A 100 -7.78 9.09 -11.74
CA TYR A 100 -8.46 8.82 -10.48
C TYR A 100 -9.20 10.05 -9.97
N ILE A 101 -8.60 11.23 -10.05
CA ILE A 101 -9.22 12.49 -9.62
C ILE A 101 -10.39 12.87 -10.55
N TRP A 102 -10.21 12.67 -11.86
CA TRP A 102 -11.18 13.13 -12.86
C TRP A 102 -12.36 12.16 -13.05
N LYS A 103 -12.11 10.87 -13.17
CA LYS A 103 -13.11 9.84 -13.47
C LYS A 103 -13.27 8.88 -12.28
N VAL A 104 -13.79 9.38 -11.16
CA VAL A 104 -13.92 8.59 -9.91
C VAL A 104 -14.82 7.37 -10.09
N ARG A 105 -15.93 7.51 -10.82
CA ARG A 105 -16.99 6.48 -10.93
C ARG A 105 -17.08 5.82 -12.31
N GLU A 106 -16.46 6.38 -13.31
CA GLU A 106 -16.54 5.92 -14.69
C GLU A 106 -15.15 5.62 -15.24
N PRO A 107 -15.00 4.57 -16.08
CA PRO A 107 -13.74 4.32 -16.74
C PRO A 107 -13.45 5.43 -17.76
N MET A 108 -12.20 5.87 -17.82
CA MET A 108 -11.75 6.83 -18.83
C MET A 108 -11.84 6.22 -20.23
N LEU A 109 -12.43 6.94 -21.18
CA LEU A 109 -12.50 6.50 -22.57
C LEU A 109 -11.11 6.46 -23.21
N PRO A 110 -10.87 5.59 -24.22
CA PRO A 110 -9.58 5.50 -24.90
C PRO A 110 -9.09 6.85 -25.48
N ALA A 111 -10.00 7.66 -26.02
CA ALA A 111 -9.67 8.99 -26.53
C ALA A 111 -9.25 9.97 -25.43
N GLU A 112 -9.97 9.96 -24.29
CA GLU A 112 -9.63 10.77 -23.12
C GLU A 112 -8.23 10.41 -22.59
N ASN A 113 -7.95 9.11 -22.48
CA ASN A 113 -6.65 8.61 -22.03
C ASN A 113 -5.53 9.06 -22.97
N ALA A 114 -5.73 8.96 -24.29
CA ALA A 114 -4.74 9.39 -25.27
C ALA A 114 -4.47 10.90 -25.20
N ILE A 115 -5.50 11.73 -25.02
CA ILE A 115 -5.39 13.19 -24.91
C ILE A 115 -4.73 13.56 -23.59
N LEU A 116 -5.12 12.94 -22.47
CA LEU A 116 -4.48 13.16 -21.17
C LEU A 116 -2.99 12.81 -21.22
N ARG A 117 -2.65 11.64 -21.79
CA ARG A 117 -1.25 11.24 -22.00
C ARG A 117 -0.47 12.26 -22.84
N LYS A 118 -1.05 12.74 -23.96
CA LYS A 118 -0.48 13.79 -24.79
C LYS A 118 -0.24 15.08 -23.99
N SER A 119 -1.15 15.45 -23.10
CA SER A 119 -1.00 16.64 -22.27
C SER A 119 0.15 16.54 -21.27
N VAL A 120 0.34 15.35 -20.65
CA VAL A 120 1.47 15.10 -19.73
C VAL A 120 2.82 15.16 -20.45
N ILE A 121 2.93 14.53 -21.62
CA ILE A 121 4.13 14.60 -22.46
C ILE A 121 4.42 16.07 -22.85
N GLY A 122 3.40 16.76 -23.35
CA GLY A 122 3.54 18.17 -23.75
C GLY A 122 3.88 19.10 -22.58
N PHE A 123 3.49 18.76 -21.35
CA PHE A 123 3.90 19.48 -20.16
C PHE A 123 5.40 19.35 -19.88
N TYR A 124 5.95 18.14 -19.96
CA TYR A 124 7.40 17.97 -19.79
C TYR A 124 8.20 18.65 -20.89
N ASP A 125 7.72 18.60 -22.14
CA ASP A 125 8.35 19.34 -23.23
C ASP A 125 8.30 20.85 -22.98
N TYR A 126 7.17 21.36 -22.47
CA TYR A 126 7.03 22.76 -22.08
C TYR A 126 8.00 23.13 -20.95
N VAL A 127 8.06 22.35 -19.86
CA VAL A 127 8.99 22.58 -18.73
C VAL A 127 10.44 22.51 -19.17
N ASN A 128 10.79 21.55 -20.02
CA ASN A 128 12.16 21.37 -20.51
C ASN A 128 12.65 22.46 -21.47
N ASN A 129 11.71 23.13 -22.15
CA ASN A 129 12.05 24.18 -23.14
C ASN A 129 11.72 25.60 -22.65
N SER A 130 11.04 25.75 -21.51
CA SER A 130 10.72 27.07 -20.96
C SER A 130 11.69 27.46 -19.85
N SER A 131 12.03 28.74 -19.80
CA SER A 131 12.79 29.33 -18.70
C SER A 131 12.01 30.52 -18.14
N ILE A 132 12.05 30.71 -16.83
CA ILE A 132 11.38 31.81 -16.14
C ILE A 132 12.41 32.77 -15.59
N GLY A 133 12.14 34.08 -15.77
CA GLY A 133 12.93 35.18 -15.22
C GLY A 133 14.32 35.40 -15.83
N GLU A 134 15.04 36.40 -15.32
CA GLU A 134 16.37 36.78 -15.79
C GLU A 134 17.46 35.72 -15.57
N LYS A 135 17.22 34.79 -14.59
CA LYS A 135 18.15 33.69 -14.26
C LYS A 135 17.94 32.44 -15.10
N HIS A 136 16.99 32.43 -16.04
CA HIS A 136 16.65 31.28 -16.86
C HIS A 136 16.32 30.01 -16.01
N GLU A 137 15.68 30.19 -14.83
CA GLU A 137 15.26 29.08 -14.00
C GLU A 137 14.12 28.30 -14.68
N ARG A 138 14.20 26.98 -14.64
CA ARG A 138 13.16 26.12 -15.21
C ARG A 138 11.94 26.07 -14.32
N ILE A 139 10.78 25.90 -14.94
CA ILE A 139 9.54 25.64 -14.23
C ILE A 139 9.70 24.36 -13.41
N PHE A 140 9.41 24.43 -12.12
CA PHE A 140 9.42 23.24 -11.27
C PHE A 140 8.12 22.45 -11.51
N PRO A 141 8.17 21.16 -11.92
CA PRO A 141 7.00 20.40 -12.26
C PRO A 141 6.26 19.95 -11.01
N THR A 142 5.01 20.37 -10.89
CA THR A 142 4.04 19.98 -9.86
C THR A 142 2.66 19.90 -10.48
N LEU A 143 1.67 19.42 -9.74
CA LEU A 143 0.29 19.46 -10.19
C LEU A 143 -0.21 20.91 -10.38
N ILE A 144 0.27 21.86 -9.56
CA ILE A 144 -0.05 23.29 -9.69
C ILE A 144 0.42 23.81 -11.06
N THR A 145 1.68 23.58 -11.39
CA THR A 145 2.25 24.05 -12.66
C THR A 145 1.68 23.30 -13.87
N TYR A 146 1.33 22.03 -13.71
CA TYR A 146 0.62 21.27 -14.73
C TYR A 146 -0.79 21.81 -15.00
N ARG A 147 -1.58 22.11 -13.95
CA ARG A 147 -2.90 22.72 -14.10
C ARG A 147 -2.81 24.07 -14.81
N ALA A 148 -1.84 24.91 -14.47
CA ALA A 148 -1.58 26.17 -15.16
C ALA A 148 -1.23 25.94 -16.65
N TYR A 149 -0.38 24.97 -16.96
CA TYR A 149 -0.08 24.58 -18.34
C TYR A 149 -1.33 24.12 -19.10
N LEU A 150 -2.18 23.27 -18.51
CA LEU A 150 -3.43 22.85 -19.12
C LEU A 150 -4.30 24.04 -19.50
N LYS A 151 -4.47 25.00 -18.58
CA LYS A 151 -5.30 26.20 -18.75
C LYS A 151 -4.74 27.15 -19.79
N GLU A 152 -3.46 27.48 -19.71
CA GLU A 152 -2.85 28.58 -20.47
C GLU A 152 -2.23 28.17 -21.81
N VAL A 153 -1.81 26.91 -21.94
CA VAL A 153 -1.06 26.43 -23.10
C VAL A 153 -1.79 25.32 -23.84
N PHE A 154 -2.11 24.22 -23.13
CA PHE A 154 -2.65 23.01 -23.77
C PHE A 154 -4.04 23.26 -24.35
N SER A 155 -4.95 23.90 -23.59
CA SER A 155 -6.33 24.20 -24.03
C SER A 155 -6.36 24.95 -25.38
N LYS A 156 -5.41 25.88 -25.57
CA LYS A 156 -5.32 26.70 -26.79
C LYS A 156 -4.74 25.92 -28.00
N ARG A 157 -4.07 24.81 -27.76
CA ARG A 157 -3.45 23.96 -28.78
C ARG A 157 -4.30 22.75 -29.17
N MET A 158 -5.40 22.51 -28.45
CA MET A 158 -6.31 21.41 -28.73
C MET A 158 -6.99 21.61 -30.09
N THR A 159 -7.05 20.53 -30.89
CA THR A 159 -7.88 20.47 -32.10
C THR A 159 -9.37 20.45 -31.73
N GLU A 160 -10.23 20.80 -32.68
CA GLU A 160 -11.69 20.74 -32.45
C GLU A 160 -12.18 19.32 -32.10
N PHE A 161 -11.55 18.28 -32.65
CA PHE A 161 -11.85 16.90 -32.28
C PHE A 161 -11.47 16.59 -30.82
N GLU A 162 -10.29 17.05 -30.39
CA GLU A 162 -9.86 16.87 -28.98
C GLU A 162 -10.78 17.60 -28.01
N LYS A 163 -11.21 18.82 -28.33
CA LYS A 163 -12.18 19.58 -27.50
C LYS A 163 -13.53 18.87 -27.36
N GLN A 164 -13.95 18.15 -28.40
CA GLN A 164 -15.20 17.35 -28.35
C GLN A 164 -15.07 16.07 -27.53
N LYS A 165 -13.84 15.55 -27.35
CA LYS A 165 -13.59 14.26 -26.69
C LYS A 165 -12.99 14.39 -25.30
N PHE A 166 -12.60 15.59 -24.88
CA PHE A 166 -11.87 15.83 -23.64
C PHE A 166 -12.38 17.08 -22.94
N GLU A 167 -13.07 16.89 -21.84
CA GLU A 167 -13.71 17.95 -21.06
C GLU A 167 -12.66 18.63 -20.16
N ILE A 168 -11.82 19.48 -20.76
CA ILE A 168 -10.71 20.12 -20.05
C ILE A 168 -11.17 21.03 -18.91
N GLU A 169 -12.28 21.71 -19.04
CA GLU A 169 -12.83 22.62 -18.00
C GLU A 169 -13.29 21.81 -16.77
N GLU A 170 -13.90 20.64 -16.99
CA GLU A 170 -14.24 19.71 -15.91
C GLU A 170 -12.97 19.22 -15.19
N LEU A 171 -11.95 18.81 -15.94
CA LEU A 171 -10.67 18.40 -15.37
C LEU A 171 -10.03 19.51 -14.53
N LEU A 172 -9.99 20.75 -15.05
CA LEU A 172 -9.44 21.90 -14.35
C LEU A 172 -10.18 22.20 -13.03
N LEU A 173 -11.51 22.05 -13.02
CA LEU A 173 -12.35 22.20 -11.84
C LEU A 173 -12.04 21.11 -10.80
N LEU A 174 -11.97 19.85 -11.21
CA LEU A 174 -11.71 18.72 -10.31
C LEU A 174 -10.27 18.68 -9.76
N LEU A 175 -9.31 19.30 -10.45
CA LEU A 175 -7.95 19.47 -9.96
C LEU A 175 -7.80 20.61 -8.94
N GLU A 176 -8.76 21.54 -8.84
CA GLU A 176 -8.65 22.72 -7.98
C GLU A 176 -8.42 22.40 -6.50
N PRO A 177 -9.14 21.43 -5.86
CA PRO A 177 -8.88 21.05 -4.47
C PRO A 177 -7.44 20.62 -4.20
N TYR A 178 -6.77 20.03 -5.21
CA TYR A 178 -5.41 19.50 -5.13
C TYR A 178 -4.32 20.50 -5.56
N THR A 179 -4.70 21.67 -6.06
CA THR A 179 -3.75 22.73 -6.45
C THR A 179 -3.84 23.95 -5.54
N ASP A 180 -5.03 24.51 -5.39
CA ASP A 180 -5.28 25.74 -4.65
C ASP A 180 -6.10 25.50 -3.37
N GLY A 181 -6.62 24.29 -3.16
CA GLY A 181 -7.48 23.91 -2.03
C GLY A 181 -6.75 23.17 -0.91
N GLU A 182 -7.54 22.61 -0.01
CA GLU A 182 -7.09 21.96 1.23
C GLU A 182 -6.25 20.69 0.98
N LEU A 183 -6.37 20.07 -0.18
CA LEU A 183 -5.63 18.84 -0.55
C LEU A 183 -4.35 19.13 -1.36
N SER A 184 -3.95 20.41 -1.49
CA SER A 184 -2.76 20.79 -2.26
C SER A 184 -1.46 20.17 -1.72
N PHE A 185 -1.41 19.85 -0.43
CA PHE A 185 -0.26 19.19 0.19
C PHE A 185 -0.01 17.77 -0.34
N LEU A 186 -1.04 17.09 -0.88
CA LEU A 186 -0.91 15.68 -1.30
C LEU A 186 -0.04 15.47 -2.54
N LEU A 187 -0.13 16.38 -3.55
CA LEU A 187 0.44 16.14 -4.89
C LEU A 187 1.44 17.20 -5.35
N ASN A 188 1.90 18.08 -4.44
CA ASN A 188 2.80 19.18 -4.78
C ASN A 188 4.06 19.23 -3.90
N ALA A 189 4.56 18.08 -3.46
CA ALA A 189 5.79 18.03 -2.68
C ALA A 189 6.98 18.59 -3.48
N THR A 190 7.89 19.28 -2.82
CA THR A 190 9.16 19.73 -3.43
C THR A 190 10.16 18.60 -3.62
N GLU A 191 10.01 17.54 -2.81
CA GLU A 191 10.78 16.30 -2.90
C GLU A 191 9.89 15.14 -2.42
N ASN A 192 10.05 13.97 -3.03
CA ASN A 192 9.38 12.76 -2.59
C ASN A 192 10.18 12.11 -1.46
N VAL A 193 9.47 11.52 -0.51
CA VAL A 193 10.13 10.80 0.58
C VAL A 193 10.91 9.62 0.01
N ASP A 194 12.22 9.58 0.28
CA ASP A 194 13.05 8.44 -0.10
C ASP A 194 12.88 7.29 0.89
N ILE A 195 12.37 6.18 0.37
CA ILE A 195 12.19 4.92 1.10
C ILE A 195 13.03 3.78 0.50
N VAL A 196 13.84 4.05 -0.51
CA VAL A 196 14.52 3.01 -1.28
C VAL A 196 15.42 2.16 -0.40
N HIS A 197 16.17 2.77 0.50
CA HIS A 197 17.16 2.07 1.34
C HIS A 197 16.60 1.55 2.67
N ASP A 198 15.38 1.89 3.04
CA ASP A 198 14.77 1.43 4.29
C ASP A 198 14.25 0.00 4.13
N ARG A 199 14.75 -0.91 4.97
CA ARG A 199 14.40 -2.33 4.87
C ARG A 199 13.07 -2.70 5.53
N LEU A 200 12.63 -1.91 6.50
CA LEU A 200 11.38 -2.15 7.24
C LEU A 200 10.56 -0.86 7.28
N ILE A 201 9.40 -0.89 6.64
CA ILE A 201 8.56 0.29 6.45
C ILE A 201 7.11 -0.09 6.73
N ALA A 202 6.39 0.76 7.46
CA ALA A 202 4.94 0.66 7.58
C ALA A 202 4.26 1.98 7.26
N PHE A 203 3.18 1.90 6.50
CA PHE A 203 2.26 2.99 6.20
C PHE A 203 0.95 2.74 6.95
N ASP A 204 0.69 3.54 7.97
CA ASP A 204 -0.55 3.53 8.73
C ASP A 204 -1.56 4.46 8.07
N MET A 205 -2.61 3.86 7.55
CA MET A 205 -3.67 4.55 6.80
C MET A 205 -4.92 4.83 7.63
N GLU A 206 -4.91 4.61 8.95
CA GLU A 206 -6.12 4.66 9.78
C GLU A 206 -6.88 5.99 9.64
N ASP A 207 -6.19 7.11 9.75
CA ASP A 207 -6.86 8.42 9.65
C ASP A 207 -7.18 8.80 8.20
N ALA A 208 -6.36 8.38 7.25
CA ALA A 208 -6.65 8.57 5.83
C ALA A 208 -7.87 7.76 5.38
N SER A 209 -8.08 6.54 5.91
CA SER A 209 -9.19 5.65 5.54
C SER A 209 -10.58 6.26 5.82
N LYS A 210 -10.64 7.23 6.73
CA LYS A 210 -11.87 7.97 7.11
C LYS A 210 -12.16 9.17 6.19
N LYS A 211 -11.32 9.42 5.18
CA LYS A 211 -11.36 10.59 4.30
C LYS A 211 -11.70 10.20 2.87
N GLU A 212 -12.38 11.10 2.17
CA GLU A 212 -12.75 10.89 0.76
C GLU A 212 -11.53 10.72 -0.18
N TYR A 213 -10.38 11.29 0.19
CA TYR A 213 -9.15 11.16 -0.59
C TYR A 213 -8.33 9.89 -0.28
N PHE A 214 -8.86 8.99 0.56
CA PHE A 214 -8.16 7.75 0.93
C PHE A 214 -7.66 6.93 -0.26
N PRO A 215 -8.46 6.68 -1.31
CA PRO A 215 -8.00 5.89 -2.43
C PRO A 215 -6.82 6.55 -3.17
N LEU A 216 -6.77 7.89 -3.21
CA LEU A 216 -5.63 8.61 -3.77
C LEU A 216 -4.35 8.41 -2.94
N VAL A 217 -4.44 8.50 -1.61
CA VAL A 217 -3.32 8.22 -0.71
C VAL A 217 -2.84 6.78 -0.86
N ALA A 218 -3.76 5.84 -1.01
CA ALA A 218 -3.43 4.44 -1.25
C ALA A 218 -2.67 4.23 -2.57
N ILE A 219 -3.11 4.86 -3.67
CA ILE A 219 -2.42 4.81 -4.96
C ILE A 219 -1.02 5.44 -4.86
N ILE A 220 -0.88 6.59 -4.21
CA ILE A 220 0.42 7.24 -3.98
C ILE A 220 1.36 6.30 -3.21
N THR A 221 0.87 5.71 -2.13
CA THR A 221 1.67 4.79 -1.31
C THR A 221 2.12 3.57 -2.10
N LEU A 222 1.22 2.98 -2.88
CA LEU A 222 1.57 1.86 -3.74
C LEU A 222 2.59 2.27 -4.81
N GLN A 223 2.49 3.46 -5.37
CA GLN A 223 3.47 3.96 -6.33
C GLN A 223 4.86 4.11 -5.69
N MET A 224 4.94 4.67 -4.49
CA MET A 224 6.21 4.75 -3.73
C MET A 224 6.81 3.36 -3.51
N ILE A 225 5.98 2.37 -3.19
CA ILE A 225 6.40 0.97 -3.01
C ILE A 225 6.90 0.37 -4.34
N VAL A 226 6.19 0.59 -5.44
CA VAL A 226 6.62 0.13 -6.79
C VAL A 226 7.95 0.74 -7.18
N ASP A 227 8.15 2.03 -6.96
CA ASP A 227 9.41 2.71 -7.26
C ASP A 227 10.57 2.15 -6.43
N LYS A 228 10.34 1.89 -5.14
CA LYS A 228 11.30 1.19 -4.29
C LYS A 228 11.65 -0.18 -4.87
N ILE A 229 10.66 -0.97 -5.27
CA ILE A 229 10.85 -2.31 -5.80
C ILE A 229 11.70 -2.29 -7.07
N LYS A 230 11.48 -1.32 -7.96
CA LYS A 230 12.25 -1.16 -9.19
C LYS A 230 13.70 -0.78 -8.92
N LYS A 231 13.92 0.17 -8.00
CA LYS A 231 15.25 0.67 -7.65
C LYS A 231 16.06 -0.29 -6.78
N ARG A 232 15.40 -1.18 -6.04
CA ARG A 232 16.03 -2.11 -5.08
C ARG A 232 16.17 -3.52 -5.66
N GLN A 233 16.92 -3.66 -6.76
CA GLN A 233 17.15 -4.95 -7.40
C GLN A 233 18.11 -5.84 -6.58
N GLY A 234 17.99 -7.17 -6.70
CA GLY A 234 18.86 -8.15 -6.02
C GLY A 234 18.52 -8.38 -4.53
N PHE A 235 17.44 -7.82 -4.02
CA PHE A 235 16.96 -8.05 -2.67
C PHE A 235 15.57 -8.67 -2.70
N ALA A 236 15.33 -9.69 -1.87
CA ALA A 236 14.00 -10.23 -1.68
C ALA A 236 13.11 -9.23 -0.97
N LYS A 237 11.86 -9.11 -1.39
CA LYS A 237 10.91 -8.10 -0.92
C LYS A 237 9.62 -8.74 -0.48
N GLU A 238 9.02 -8.21 0.57
CA GLU A 238 7.70 -8.60 1.07
C GLU A 238 6.81 -7.36 1.17
N LEU A 239 5.69 -7.37 0.47
CA LEU A 239 4.62 -6.40 0.64
C LEU A 239 3.47 -7.04 1.41
N ILE A 240 3.15 -6.48 2.56
CA ILE A 240 2.04 -6.93 3.40
C ILE A 240 0.96 -5.86 3.35
N ILE A 241 -0.26 -6.25 2.96
CA ILE A 241 -1.43 -5.38 2.98
C ILE A 241 -2.39 -5.96 4.01
N ASP A 242 -2.47 -5.30 5.15
CA ASP A 242 -3.41 -5.65 6.20
C ASP A 242 -4.74 -4.91 5.99
N GLU A 243 -5.84 -5.50 6.39
CA GLU A 243 -7.20 -5.04 6.08
C GLU A 243 -7.41 -4.81 4.58
N ALA A 244 -6.89 -5.74 3.76
CA ALA A 244 -6.92 -5.63 2.30
C ALA A 244 -8.33 -5.41 1.72
N LEU A 245 -9.38 -5.74 2.48
CA LEU A 245 -10.77 -5.49 2.15
C LEU A 245 -11.08 -4.05 1.82
N ASP A 246 -10.60 -3.14 2.67
CA ASP A 246 -10.92 -1.72 2.55
C ASP A 246 -10.30 -1.12 1.28
N PHE A 247 -9.19 -1.72 0.83
CA PHE A 247 -8.55 -1.34 -0.42
C PHE A 247 -9.22 -1.98 -1.65
N LEU A 248 -9.58 -3.25 -1.56
CA LEU A 248 -10.09 -4.04 -2.68
C LEU A 248 -11.55 -3.73 -3.05
N GLN A 249 -12.26 -2.92 -2.27
CA GLN A 249 -13.59 -2.40 -2.61
C GLN A 249 -13.54 -1.41 -3.78
N ASP A 250 -12.44 -0.70 -3.95
CA ASP A 250 -12.21 0.15 -5.12
C ASP A 250 -11.69 -0.72 -6.29
N GLU A 251 -12.42 -0.75 -7.40
CA GLU A 251 -12.09 -1.60 -8.56
C GLU A 251 -10.71 -1.26 -9.16
N LYS A 252 -10.37 0.03 -9.22
CA LYS A 252 -9.08 0.47 -9.76
C LYS A 252 -7.92 0.03 -8.87
N PHE A 253 -8.13 0.05 -7.57
CA PHE A 253 -7.15 -0.47 -6.62
C PHE A 253 -7.05 -1.99 -6.71
N GLY A 254 -8.18 -2.68 -6.86
CA GLY A 254 -8.22 -4.12 -7.10
C GLY A 254 -7.44 -4.53 -8.35
N ASP A 255 -7.61 -3.82 -9.45
CA ASP A 255 -6.85 -4.03 -10.69
C ASP A 255 -5.35 -3.80 -10.50
N PHE A 256 -4.97 -2.79 -9.71
CA PHE A 256 -3.57 -2.53 -9.40
C PHE A 256 -2.97 -3.66 -8.55
N ILE A 257 -3.66 -4.14 -7.53
CA ILE A 257 -3.22 -5.31 -6.74
C ILE A 257 -3.10 -6.55 -7.62
N ALA A 258 -4.07 -6.81 -8.50
CA ALA A 258 -4.00 -7.92 -9.45
C ALA A 258 -2.79 -7.79 -10.41
N TYR A 259 -2.45 -6.58 -10.84
CA TYR A 259 -1.23 -6.30 -11.59
C TYR A 259 0.02 -6.60 -10.76
N LEU A 260 0.09 -6.17 -9.51
CA LEU A 260 1.21 -6.47 -8.62
C LEU A 260 1.39 -7.98 -8.42
N TYR A 261 0.31 -8.73 -8.20
CA TYR A 261 0.37 -10.19 -8.07
C TYR A 261 1.01 -10.88 -9.27
N ARG A 262 0.77 -10.39 -10.48
CA ARG A 262 1.34 -10.92 -11.72
C ARG A 262 2.81 -10.54 -11.93
N THR A 263 3.21 -9.36 -11.49
CA THR A 263 4.51 -8.77 -11.83
C THR A 263 5.55 -8.86 -10.71
N PHE A 264 5.11 -8.85 -9.45
CA PHE A 264 5.98 -8.76 -8.27
C PHE A 264 6.95 -9.96 -8.16
N ARG A 265 6.48 -11.15 -8.54
CA ARG A 265 7.32 -12.36 -8.56
C ARG A 265 8.56 -12.21 -9.43
N LYS A 266 8.45 -11.54 -10.57
CA LYS A 266 9.58 -11.28 -11.48
C LYS A 266 10.63 -10.34 -10.89
N LYS A 267 10.27 -9.58 -9.86
CA LYS A 267 11.12 -8.60 -9.17
C LYS A 267 11.57 -9.09 -7.78
N GLU A 268 11.63 -10.43 -7.58
CA GLU A 268 12.01 -11.07 -6.31
C GLU A 268 11.12 -10.66 -5.13
N GLY A 269 9.87 -10.31 -5.41
CA GLY A 269 8.88 -9.87 -4.43
C GLY A 269 7.85 -10.94 -4.11
N SER A 270 7.29 -10.87 -2.91
CA SER A 270 6.10 -11.58 -2.47
C SER A 270 5.07 -10.62 -1.91
N ILE A 271 3.80 -10.94 -2.06
CA ILE A 271 2.69 -10.15 -1.53
C ILE A 271 1.90 -11.03 -0.57
N THR A 272 1.68 -10.50 0.62
CA THR A 272 0.78 -11.07 1.63
C THR A 272 -0.43 -10.18 1.79
N LEU A 273 -1.61 -10.67 1.40
CA LEU A 273 -2.88 -10.03 1.70
C LEU A 273 -3.46 -10.64 2.97
N ALA A 274 -3.80 -9.79 3.92
CA ALA A 274 -4.50 -10.19 5.12
C ALA A 274 -5.90 -9.54 5.17
N ALA A 275 -6.92 -10.34 5.46
CA ALA A 275 -8.29 -9.87 5.53
C ALA A 275 -9.06 -10.64 6.59
N GLN A 276 -9.98 -9.97 7.27
CA GLN A 276 -10.79 -10.59 8.33
C GLN A 276 -11.91 -11.49 7.78
N ASN A 277 -12.30 -11.30 6.53
CA ASN A 277 -13.37 -12.09 5.91
C ASN A 277 -13.06 -12.35 4.43
N ILE A 278 -12.87 -13.61 4.07
CA ILE A 278 -12.62 -14.00 2.68
C ILE A 278 -13.86 -13.93 1.79
N LEU A 279 -15.05 -13.92 2.38
CA LEU A 279 -16.29 -13.94 1.60
C LEU A 279 -16.46 -12.70 0.71
N PHE A 280 -15.74 -11.62 1.01
CA PHE A 280 -15.71 -10.45 0.16
C PHE A 280 -15.20 -10.76 -1.26
N LEU A 281 -14.30 -11.72 -1.41
CA LEU A 281 -13.82 -12.14 -2.73
C LEU A 281 -14.95 -12.66 -3.64
N LYS A 282 -16.08 -13.09 -3.06
CA LYS A 282 -17.25 -13.50 -3.86
C LYS A 282 -17.85 -12.35 -4.67
N ASN A 283 -17.82 -11.15 -4.10
CA ASN A 283 -18.45 -9.97 -4.68
C ASN A 283 -17.52 -9.17 -5.60
N MET A 284 -16.26 -9.61 -5.72
CA MET A 284 -15.28 -8.95 -6.59
C MET A 284 -15.46 -9.38 -8.06
N PRO A 285 -15.06 -8.51 -9.00
CA PRO A 285 -14.94 -8.91 -10.40
C PRO A 285 -14.08 -10.17 -10.55
N SER A 286 -14.51 -11.10 -11.39
CA SER A 286 -13.82 -12.40 -11.56
C SER A 286 -12.34 -12.23 -11.93
N SER A 287 -12.02 -11.23 -12.75
CA SER A 287 -10.64 -10.93 -13.16
C SER A 287 -9.70 -10.63 -11.99
N ILE A 288 -10.17 -9.87 -11.01
CA ILE A 288 -9.40 -9.50 -9.80
C ILE A 288 -9.31 -10.70 -8.86
N LYS A 289 -10.48 -11.30 -8.56
CA LYS A 289 -10.57 -12.48 -7.69
C LYS A 289 -9.66 -13.61 -8.14
N ASP A 290 -9.77 -13.99 -9.42
CA ASP A 290 -8.99 -15.10 -9.98
C ASP A 290 -7.51 -14.78 -10.02
N SER A 291 -7.13 -13.52 -10.31
CA SER A 291 -5.74 -13.07 -10.23
C SER A 291 -5.16 -13.21 -8.82
N ILE A 292 -5.92 -12.91 -7.78
CA ILE A 292 -5.48 -13.06 -6.40
C ILE A 292 -5.41 -14.54 -6.02
N ILE A 293 -6.50 -15.30 -6.19
CA ILE A 293 -6.59 -16.69 -5.71
C ILE A 293 -5.63 -17.63 -6.44
N ILE A 294 -5.52 -17.52 -7.78
CA ILE A 294 -4.65 -18.38 -8.59
C ILE A 294 -3.17 -18.10 -8.29
N ASN A 295 -2.80 -16.84 -8.09
CA ASN A 295 -1.43 -16.47 -7.80
C ASN A 295 -1.06 -16.63 -6.31
N CYS A 296 -2.03 -16.85 -5.41
CA CYS A 296 -1.80 -17.06 -4.00
C CYS A 296 -1.40 -18.52 -3.72
N ALA A 297 -0.11 -18.79 -3.80
CA ALA A 297 0.44 -20.14 -3.63
C ALA A 297 0.36 -20.64 -2.17
N THR A 298 0.38 -19.75 -1.19
CA THR A 298 0.29 -20.08 0.24
C THR A 298 -0.98 -19.49 0.83
N LYS A 299 -1.81 -20.30 1.42
CA LYS A 299 -3.01 -19.90 2.13
C LYS A 299 -2.84 -20.17 3.61
N ILE A 300 -3.06 -19.14 4.44
CA ILE A 300 -2.93 -19.22 5.89
C ILE A 300 -4.28 -18.91 6.51
N ILE A 301 -4.76 -19.81 7.34
CA ILE A 301 -6.04 -19.68 8.02
C ILE A 301 -5.80 -19.77 9.52
N LEU A 302 -6.25 -18.77 10.25
CA LEU A 302 -6.22 -18.74 11.69
C LEU A 302 -7.51 -19.35 12.27
N ASP A 303 -7.60 -19.42 13.61
CA ASP A 303 -8.74 -20.01 14.30
C ASP A 303 -10.08 -19.38 13.84
N HIS A 304 -10.99 -20.23 13.40
CA HIS A 304 -12.33 -19.93 12.89
C HIS A 304 -13.44 -20.41 13.82
N SER A 305 -13.13 -20.78 15.06
CA SER A 305 -14.08 -21.38 16.00
C SER A 305 -15.35 -20.55 16.23
N GLU A 306 -15.24 -19.22 16.18
CA GLU A 306 -16.37 -18.30 16.38
C GLU A 306 -17.30 -18.17 15.15
N HIS A 307 -16.84 -18.60 13.96
CA HIS A 307 -17.56 -18.45 12.69
C HIS A 307 -17.56 -19.73 11.83
N ARG A 308 -17.70 -20.89 12.47
CA ARG A 308 -17.74 -22.21 11.80
C ARG A 308 -18.77 -22.29 10.68
N GLN A 309 -19.86 -21.56 10.81
CA GLN A 309 -20.92 -21.48 9.80
C GLN A 309 -20.43 -20.98 8.43
N ASN A 310 -19.33 -20.24 8.39
CA ASN A 310 -18.75 -19.70 7.15
C ASN A 310 -17.75 -20.68 6.50
N LEU A 311 -17.39 -21.77 7.16
CA LEU A 311 -16.38 -22.71 6.66
C LEU A 311 -16.74 -23.36 5.30
N PRO A 312 -18.00 -23.74 5.00
CA PRO A 312 -18.37 -24.26 3.69
C PRO A 312 -18.07 -23.27 2.56
N GLU A 313 -18.24 -21.98 2.81
CA GLU A 313 -17.98 -20.92 1.84
C GLU A 313 -16.48 -20.67 1.68
N VAL A 314 -15.73 -20.68 2.78
CA VAL A 314 -14.26 -20.61 2.77
C VAL A 314 -13.66 -21.76 1.96
N LYS A 315 -14.21 -22.98 2.14
CA LYS A 315 -13.83 -24.16 1.33
C LYS A 315 -14.00 -23.90 -0.15
N ALA A 316 -15.15 -23.39 -0.57
CA ALA A 316 -15.46 -23.15 -1.97
C ALA A 316 -14.52 -22.09 -2.59
N VAL A 317 -14.26 -21.01 -1.86
CA VAL A 317 -13.42 -19.90 -2.35
C VAL A 317 -11.94 -20.30 -2.42
N LEU A 318 -11.43 -21.04 -1.43
CA LEU A 318 -10.01 -21.39 -1.32
C LEU A 318 -9.66 -22.77 -1.88
N SER A 319 -10.63 -23.52 -2.37
CA SER A 319 -10.45 -24.90 -2.83
C SER A 319 -9.84 -25.78 -1.73
N ILE A 320 -10.48 -25.78 -0.55
CA ILE A 320 -10.07 -26.57 0.63
C ILE A 320 -10.85 -27.87 0.63
N THR A 321 -10.17 -29.01 0.86
CA THR A 321 -10.80 -30.35 0.97
C THR A 321 -11.56 -30.53 2.28
N ASP A 322 -12.30 -31.65 2.43
CA ASP A 322 -12.99 -31.94 3.68
C ASP A 322 -12.01 -32.25 4.82
N GLU A 323 -10.91 -32.95 4.52
CA GLU A 323 -9.84 -33.24 5.48
C GLU A 323 -9.15 -31.95 5.95
N GLU A 324 -8.87 -31.04 5.02
CA GLU A 324 -8.27 -29.74 5.35
C GLU A 324 -9.23 -28.87 6.16
N ALA A 325 -10.55 -28.90 5.87
CA ALA A 325 -11.54 -28.22 6.67
C ALA A 325 -11.58 -28.74 8.12
N TYR A 326 -11.46 -30.07 8.30
CA TYR A 326 -11.38 -30.67 9.63
C TYR A 326 -10.13 -30.22 10.39
N MET A 327 -8.99 -30.09 9.70
CA MET A 327 -7.77 -29.51 10.30
C MET A 327 -8.01 -28.07 10.79
N ILE A 328 -8.70 -27.25 9.99
CA ILE A 328 -9.02 -25.85 10.36
C ILE A 328 -9.93 -25.80 11.58
N GLU A 329 -10.94 -26.71 11.67
CA GLU A 329 -11.84 -26.79 12.81
C GLU A 329 -11.15 -27.23 14.11
N SER A 330 -10.04 -27.98 13.99
CA SER A 330 -9.26 -28.47 15.12
C SER A 330 -8.28 -27.46 15.71
N LEU A 331 -8.08 -26.31 15.07
CA LEU A 331 -7.16 -25.27 15.52
C LEU A 331 -7.46 -24.82 16.94
N GLN A 332 -6.42 -24.66 17.73
CA GLN A 332 -6.50 -24.25 19.13
C GLN A 332 -5.75 -22.95 19.38
N ARG A 333 -6.21 -22.20 20.38
CA ARG A 333 -5.55 -21.01 20.89
C ARG A 333 -5.47 -21.00 22.40
N THR A 334 -4.37 -20.48 22.93
CA THR A 334 -4.19 -20.18 24.36
C THR A 334 -3.66 -18.75 24.51
N GLU A 335 -3.40 -18.32 25.74
CA GLU A 335 -2.74 -17.03 25.97
C GLU A 335 -1.29 -17.00 25.48
N ARG A 336 -0.61 -18.14 25.43
CA ARG A 336 0.82 -18.24 25.09
C ARG A 336 1.08 -18.58 23.65
N TRP A 337 0.21 -19.35 23.00
CA TRP A 337 0.40 -19.79 21.63
C TRP A 337 -0.92 -19.88 20.87
N ARG A 338 -0.82 -19.86 19.54
CA ARG A 338 -1.93 -19.96 18.61
C ARG A 338 -1.56 -20.88 17.47
N GLU A 339 -2.44 -21.79 17.14
CA GLU A 339 -2.29 -22.63 15.96
C GLU A 339 -2.86 -21.93 14.74
N PHE A 340 -2.30 -22.27 13.60
CA PHE A 340 -2.72 -21.79 12.30
C PHE A 340 -2.49 -22.87 11.25
N PHE A 341 -3.40 -22.90 10.28
CA PHE A 341 -3.35 -23.81 9.16
C PHE A 341 -2.61 -23.13 8.00
N ILE A 342 -1.72 -23.88 7.33
CA ILE A 342 -1.06 -23.45 6.10
C ILE A 342 -1.34 -24.49 5.03
N LYS A 343 -1.81 -24.01 3.87
CA LYS A 343 -1.87 -24.78 2.62
C LYS A 343 -0.87 -24.21 1.63
N MET A 344 0.00 -25.07 1.11
CA MET A 344 0.99 -24.77 0.06
C MET A 344 0.82 -25.78 -1.06
N SER A 345 0.26 -25.36 -2.18
CA SER A 345 -0.11 -26.26 -3.30
C SER A 345 -1.03 -27.39 -2.82
N ASN A 346 -0.53 -28.62 -2.76
CA ASN A 346 -1.28 -29.81 -2.33
C ASN A 346 -1.03 -30.21 -0.87
N ASP A 347 -0.07 -29.58 -0.22
CA ASP A 347 0.32 -29.91 1.15
C ASP A 347 -0.37 -28.96 2.15
N ALA A 348 -0.85 -29.54 3.24
CA ALA A 348 -1.51 -28.81 4.33
C ALA A 348 -0.92 -29.19 5.68
N PHE A 349 -0.69 -28.20 6.54
CA PHE A 349 -0.05 -28.37 7.84
C PHE A 349 -0.71 -27.47 8.89
N ILE A 350 -0.65 -27.92 10.16
CA ILE A 350 -0.95 -27.06 11.31
C ILE A 350 0.38 -26.67 11.96
N PHE A 351 0.57 -25.39 12.18
CA PHE A 351 1.72 -24.86 12.90
C PHE A 351 1.27 -24.11 14.14
N ARG A 352 2.18 -23.99 15.08
CA ARG A 352 2.00 -23.24 16.31
C ARG A 352 2.87 -22.00 16.31
N ASN A 353 2.26 -20.84 16.54
CA ASN A 353 2.97 -19.58 16.74
C ASN A 353 3.09 -19.32 18.25
N GLU A 354 4.29 -19.49 18.80
CA GLU A 354 4.63 -19.20 20.18
C GLU A 354 5.71 -18.13 20.23
N VAL A 355 5.54 -17.11 21.07
CA VAL A 355 6.47 -15.98 21.19
C VAL A 355 6.76 -15.71 22.68
N SER A 356 7.86 -14.98 22.95
CA SER A 356 8.18 -14.54 24.30
C SER A 356 7.13 -13.58 24.87
N ASP A 357 7.05 -13.45 26.19
CA ASP A 357 6.18 -12.47 26.86
C ASP A 357 6.43 -11.03 26.34
N PHE A 358 7.68 -10.70 26.07
CA PHE A 358 8.05 -9.40 25.50
C PHE A 358 7.45 -9.19 24.12
N ALA A 359 7.60 -10.17 23.23
CA ALA A 359 7.03 -10.12 21.90
C ALA A 359 5.49 -10.14 21.93
N ALA A 360 4.90 -10.90 22.85
CA ALA A 360 3.46 -10.93 23.04
C ALA A 360 2.88 -9.56 23.40
N VAL A 361 3.59 -8.78 24.21
CA VAL A 361 3.20 -7.39 24.55
C VAL A 361 3.46 -6.45 23.36
N ALA A 362 4.59 -6.61 22.67
CA ALA A 362 4.92 -5.79 21.49
C ALA A 362 3.90 -5.96 20.37
N PHE A 363 3.32 -7.18 20.22
CA PHE A 363 2.35 -7.54 19.17
C PHE A 363 0.90 -7.30 19.60
N ASP A 364 0.67 -6.89 20.85
CA ASP A 364 -0.69 -6.69 21.37
C ASP A 364 -1.30 -5.40 20.81
N SER A 365 -2.33 -5.55 19.99
CA SER A 365 -3.09 -4.45 19.37
C SER A 365 -4.32 -4.02 20.19
N ARG A 366 -4.58 -4.64 21.38
CA ARG A 366 -5.70 -4.25 22.22
C ARG A 366 -5.54 -2.82 22.71
N GLN A 367 -6.60 -2.03 22.57
CA GLN A 367 -6.57 -0.60 22.86
C GLN A 367 -6.00 -0.26 24.25
N ALA A 368 -6.38 -1.02 25.28
CA ALA A 368 -5.85 -0.81 26.64
C ALA A 368 -4.35 -0.98 26.73
N THR A 369 -3.76 -1.98 26.07
CA THR A 369 -2.32 -2.20 26.01
C THR A 369 -1.62 -1.09 25.22
N VAL A 370 -2.17 -0.74 24.05
CA VAL A 370 -1.61 0.32 23.18
C VAL A 370 -1.57 1.67 23.90
N VAL A 371 -2.66 2.06 24.55
CA VAL A 371 -2.74 3.31 25.34
C VAL A 371 -1.71 3.31 26.47
N ARG A 372 -1.61 2.21 27.22
CA ARG A 372 -0.65 2.12 28.32
C ARG A 372 0.80 2.16 27.84
N LEU A 373 1.12 1.44 26.78
CA LEU A 373 2.45 1.47 26.16
C LEU A 373 2.81 2.87 25.65
N LYS A 374 1.86 3.61 25.06
CA LYS A 374 2.10 5.00 24.63
C LYS A 374 2.42 5.92 25.81
N GLN A 375 1.74 5.77 26.95
CA GLN A 375 2.05 6.51 28.16
C GLN A 375 3.48 6.20 28.66
N LEU A 376 3.80 4.91 28.79
CA LEU A 376 5.13 4.47 29.24
C LEU A 376 6.25 4.87 28.28
N PHE A 377 5.96 4.92 26.98
CA PHE A 377 6.88 5.44 25.97
C PHE A 377 7.12 6.95 26.16
N ASN A 378 6.08 7.74 26.36
CA ASN A 378 6.20 9.18 26.60
C ASN A 378 7.05 9.49 27.86
N GLU A 379 6.99 8.62 28.86
CA GLU A 379 7.79 8.75 30.10
C GLU A 379 9.26 8.33 29.90
N SER A 380 9.53 7.33 29.06
CA SER A 380 10.84 6.70 28.94
C SER A 380 11.63 7.06 27.68
N GLY A 381 10.94 7.54 26.64
CA GLY A 381 11.52 7.78 25.31
C GLY A 381 11.94 6.50 24.55
N SER A 382 11.59 5.30 25.07
CA SER A 382 12.04 4.03 24.52
C SER A 382 10.93 2.98 24.51
N THR A 383 10.61 2.43 23.34
CA THR A 383 9.65 1.33 23.18
C THR A 383 10.07 0.09 23.98
N TYR A 384 11.36 -0.25 23.96
CA TYR A 384 11.89 -1.36 24.73
C TYR A 384 11.65 -1.20 26.23
N THR A 385 11.96 -0.01 26.77
CA THR A 385 11.75 0.30 28.19
C THR A 385 10.26 0.30 28.55
N ALA A 386 9.41 0.83 27.68
CA ALA A 386 7.96 0.84 27.88
C ALA A 386 7.38 -0.58 28.00
N ILE A 387 7.79 -1.49 27.13
CA ILE A 387 7.34 -2.89 27.15
C ILE A 387 7.80 -3.60 28.45
N ASN A 388 9.06 -3.42 28.84
CA ASN A 388 9.56 -4.06 30.08
C ASN A 388 8.82 -3.54 31.32
N ARG A 389 8.58 -2.22 31.44
CA ARG A 389 7.79 -1.64 32.53
C ARG A 389 6.34 -2.20 32.55
N TYR A 390 5.74 -2.33 31.37
CA TYR A 390 4.40 -2.92 31.27
C TYR A 390 4.38 -4.38 31.74
N LEU A 391 5.39 -5.17 31.40
CA LEU A 391 5.53 -6.55 31.89
C LEU A 391 5.71 -6.61 33.42
N GLU A 392 6.49 -5.71 34.00
CA GLU A 392 6.63 -5.61 35.46
C GLU A 392 5.31 -5.24 36.15
N GLU A 393 4.54 -4.29 35.58
CA GLU A 393 3.21 -3.94 36.07
C GLU A 393 2.26 -5.15 36.05
N ARG A 394 2.26 -5.93 34.96
CA ARG A 394 1.46 -7.16 34.85
C ARG A 394 1.87 -8.19 35.89
N ARG A 395 3.16 -8.44 36.08
CA ARG A 395 3.65 -9.39 37.10
C ARG A 395 3.25 -8.98 38.51
N LYS A 396 3.27 -7.71 38.83
CA LYS A 396 2.82 -7.21 40.15
C LYS A 396 1.32 -7.32 40.37
N LYS A 397 0.53 -7.32 39.30
CA LYS A 397 -0.94 -7.37 39.37
C LYS A 397 -1.49 -8.80 39.40
N TYR A 398 -0.80 -9.75 38.79
CA TYR A 398 -1.29 -11.11 38.54
C TYR A 398 -0.33 -12.22 39.04
N GLY A 399 0.84 -11.89 39.52
CA GLY A 399 1.79 -12.77 40.25
C GLY A 399 1.69 -12.56 41.73
#